data_696045ba0cb3f3479f13026939c54380
#
_entry.id   696045ba0cb3f3479f13026939c54380
#
_cell.length_a   1.000
_cell.length_b   1.000
_cell.length_c   1.000
_cell.angle_alpha   90.00
_cell.angle_beta   90.00
_cell.angle_gamma   90.00
#
_symmetry.space_group_name_H-M   'P 1'
#
loop_
_entity.id
_entity.type
_entity.pdbx_description
1 polymer ?
#
loop_
_entity_poly.entity_id
_entity_poly.type
_entity_poly.pdbx_seq_one_letter_code
_entity_poly.pdbx_strand_id
1 'polypeptide(L)'
;IYVEKAVIMKILAIHNFHRKGSASGDDQVFKSETALLEEHGNQVIRYTVSNDEFDDAGVIGKLSATFGMLWSFKNYRNVRQLIEKEKPDIVHVHTFFPLLSPSILYAAKKSGVKVVATLHDTRFVCPCSTSLRGTELCNECGDGKYYRMCKYGCFKNSKLQSFIVASIFIYHRIRKSFYKQIDHY
;
A
#
# COMPACT_ATOMS: atom_id res chain seq x y z
N ILE A 1 -33.62 -24.48 -0.55
CA ILE A 1 -32.63 -23.44 -0.90
C ILE A 1 -32.01 -23.00 0.41
N TYR A 2 -30.83 -23.51 0.73
CA TYR A 2 -30.08 -23.00 1.90
C TYR A 2 -29.57 -21.59 1.54
N VAL A 3 -30.22 -20.58 2.09
CA VAL A 3 -29.63 -19.24 2.11
C VAL A 3 -28.56 -19.29 3.20
N GLU A 4 -27.30 -19.45 2.82
CA GLU A 4 -26.19 -19.25 3.74
C GLU A 4 -26.34 -17.85 4.35
N LYS A 5 -26.48 -17.81 5.68
CA LYS A 5 -26.56 -16.54 6.39
C LYS A 5 -25.24 -15.82 6.14
N ALA A 6 -25.27 -14.72 5.39
CA ALA A 6 -24.08 -13.91 5.14
C ALA A 6 -23.45 -13.54 6.49
N VAL A 7 -22.18 -13.94 6.66
CA VAL A 7 -21.44 -13.59 7.87
C VAL A 7 -21.10 -12.11 7.79
N ILE A 8 -21.70 -11.32 8.65
CA ILE A 8 -21.39 -9.88 8.76
C ILE A 8 -19.99 -9.75 9.38
N MET A 9 -19.12 -9.06 8.70
CA MET A 9 -17.73 -8.86 9.13
C MET A 9 -17.46 -7.40 9.49
N LYS A 10 -16.52 -7.19 10.40
CA LYS A 10 -15.95 -5.88 10.69
C LYS A 10 -14.59 -5.76 9.98
N ILE A 11 -14.49 -4.87 9.01
CA ILE A 11 -13.36 -4.75 8.09
C ILE A 11 -12.64 -3.44 8.34
N LEU A 12 -11.32 -3.48 8.58
CA LEU A 12 -10.48 -2.29 8.58
C LEU A 12 -9.88 -2.12 7.18
N ALA A 13 -10.45 -1.20 6.40
CA ALA A 13 -10.01 -0.86 5.06
C ALA A 13 -8.95 0.25 5.10
N ILE A 14 -7.78 -0.01 4.50
CA ILE A 14 -6.62 0.91 4.53
C ILE A 14 -6.26 1.34 3.12
N HIS A 15 -6.13 2.66 2.90
CA HIS A 15 -5.79 3.21 1.59
C HIS A 15 -4.99 4.51 1.69
N ASN A 16 -4.08 4.70 0.73
CA ASN A 16 -3.36 5.95 0.51
C ASN A 16 -3.91 6.61 -0.75
N PHE A 17 -4.74 7.64 -0.56
CA PHE A 17 -5.33 8.39 -1.67
C PHE A 17 -4.28 9.13 -2.49
N HIS A 18 -4.52 9.21 -3.79
CA HIS A 18 -3.82 10.11 -4.68
C HIS A 18 -4.16 11.58 -4.37
N ARG A 19 -3.51 12.51 -5.10
CA ARG A 19 -3.77 13.95 -4.93
C ARG A 19 -5.20 14.30 -5.31
N LYS A 20 -5.77 15.27 -4.61
CA LYS A 20 -7.08 15.84 -4.97
C LYS A 20 -7.07 16.31 -6.43
N GLY A 21 -8.13 15.96 -7.16
CA GLY A 21 -8.26 16.33 -8.58
C GLY A 21 -7.48 15.42 -9.54
N SER A 22 -6.66 14.46 -9.07
CA SER A 22 -6.10 13.44 -9.95
C SER A 22 -7.12 12.32 -10.20
N ALA A 23 -7.26 11.91 -11.47
CA ALA A 23 -8.01 10.70 -11.79
C ALA A 23 -7.20 9.48 -11.33
N SER A 24 -7.71 8.73 -10.37
CA SER A 24 -7.08 7.51 -9.84
C SER A 24 -8.08 6.36 -9.84
N GLY A 25 -7.74 5.31 -10.58
CA GLY A 25 -8.51 4.06 -10.56
C GLY A 25 -8.53 3.42 -9.18
N ASP A 26 -7.39 3.42 -8.50
CA ASP A 26 -7.21 2.85 -7.15
C ASP A 26 -8.18 3.49 -6.14
N ASP A 27 -8.28 4.85 -6.18
CA ASP A 27 -9.16 5.61 -5.30
C ASP A 27 -10.64 5.29 -5.56
N GLN A 28 -11.01 5.10 -6.83
CA GLN A 28 -12.39 4.74 -7.20
C GLN A 28 -12.72 3.31 -6.78
N VAL A 29 -11.82 2.36 -7.00
CA VAL A 29 -12.00 0.97 -6.57
C VAL A 29 -12.16 0.91 -5.05
N PHE A 30 -11.29 1.59 -4.28
CA PHE A 30 -11.40 1.64 -2.82
C PHE A 30 -12.77 2.16 -2.35
N LYS A 31 -13.25 3.26 -2.94
CA LYS A 31 -14.55 3.85 -2.61
C LYS A 31 -15.71 2.91 -2.95
N SER A 32 -15.69 2.36 -4.16
CA SER A 32 -16.75 1.46 -4.64
C SER A 32 -16.80 0.16 -3.84
N GLU A 33 -15.64 -0.44 -3.58
CA GLU A 33 -15.56 -1.69 -2.83
C GLU A 33 -15.98 -1.51 -1.36
N THR A 34 -15.53 -0.43 -0.70
CA THR A 34 -15.97 -0.17 0.68
C THR A 34 -17.46 0.13 0.77
N ALA A 35 -18.06 0.83 -0.21
CA ALA A 35 -19.50 1.06 -0.27
C ALA A 35 -20.26 -0.25 -0.50
N LEU A 36 -19.79 -1.09 -1.42
CA LEU A 36 -20.41 -2.39 -1.69
C LEU A 36 -20.41 -3.30 -0.46
N LEU A 37 -19.29 -3.32 0.29
CA LEU A 37 -19.19 -4.09 1.54
C LEU A 37 -20.21 -3.60 2.58
N GLU A 38 -20.41 -2.28 2.70
CA GLU A 38 -21.40 -1.70 3.61
C GLU A 38 -22.85 -2.01 3.16
N GLU A 39 -23.13 -1.93 1.87
CA GLU A 39 -24.44 -2.30 1.30
C GLU A 39 -24.82 -3.77 1.60
N HIS A 40 -23.81 -4.65 1.71
CA HIS A 40 -23.98 -6.05 2.10
C HIS A 40 -23.96 -6.28 3.61
N GLY A 41 -24.08 -5.22 4.42
CA GLY A 41 -24.23 -5.29 5.86
C GLY A 41 -22.93 -5.39 6.66
N ASN A 42 -21.76 -5.33 6.02
CA ASN A 42 -20.50 -5.33 6.74
C ASN A 42 -20.22 -3.98 7.41
N GLN A 43 -19.51 -4.00 8.52
CA GLN A 43 -19.03 -2.77 9.17
C GLN A 43 -17.66 -2.42 8.62
N VAL A 44 -17.52 -1.30 7.88
CA VAL A 44 -16.25 -0.86 7.30
C VAL A 44 -15.68 0.32 8.06
N ILE A 45 -14.50 0.12 8.65
CA ILE A 45 -13.70 1.17 9.28
C ILE A 45 -12.63 1.58 8.28
N ARG A 46 -12.50 2.88 8.00
CA ARG A 46 -11.54 3.40 7.03
C ARG A 46 -10.36 4.05 7.74
N TYR A 47 -9.14 3.63 7.40
CA TYR A 47 -7.90 4.31 7.75
C TYR A 47 -7.23 4.82 6.48
N THR A 48 -7.28 6.12 6.25
CA THR A 48 -6.82 6.71 5.00
C THR A 48 -5.84 7.85 5.23
N VAL A 49 -4.93 8.03 4.29
CA VAL A 49 -4.02 9.18 4.17
C VAL A 49 -4.10 9.71 2.74
N SER A 50 -3.68 10.96 2.49
CA SER A 50 -3.67 11.56 1.15
C SER A 50 -2.28 12.01 0.77
N ASN A 51 -1.92 11.85 -0.51
CA ASN A 51 -0.67 12.36 -1.07
C ASN A 51 -0.56 13.89 -1.04
N ASP A 52 -1.65 14.61 -0.79
CA ASP A 52 -1.62 16.05 -0.53
C ASP A 52 -0.73 16.37 0.67
N GLU A 53 -0.77 15.53 1.73
CA GLU A 53 0.09 15.68 2.92
C GLU A 53 1.59 15.62 2.58
N PHE A 54 1.96 14.87 1.53
CA PHE A 54 3.34 14.77 1.07
C PHE A 54 3.79 16.04 0.34
N ASP A 55 2.92 16.65 -0.44
CA ASP A 55 3.24 17.85 -1.22
C ASP A 55 3.36 19.08 -0.33
N ASP A 56 2.53 19.19 0.68
CA ASP A 56 2.52 20.30 1.66
C ASP A 56 3.69 20.26 2.65
N ALA A 57 4.37 19.13 2.75
CA ALA A 57 5.35 18.84 3.81
C ALA A 57 6.72 19.55 3.68
N GLY A 58 6.95 20.38 2.66
CA GLY A 58 8.26 21.01 2.42
C GLY A 58 9.39 20.00 2.19
N VAL A 59 10.65 20.46 2.15
CA VAL A 59 11.81 19.58 1.85
C VAL A 59 12.07 18.56 2.96
N ILE A 60 12.01 18.99 4.21
CA ILE A 60 12.26 18.12 5.38
C ILE A 60 11.17 17.06 5.49
N GLY A 61 9.90 17.43 5.28
CA GLY A 61 8.78 16.50 5.31
C GLY A 61 8.86 15.47 4.18
N LYS A 62 9.27 15.86 2.97
CA LYS A 62 9.48 14.94 1.85
C LYS A 62 10.60 13.93 2.12
N LEU A 63 11.69 14.38 2.76
CA LEU A 63 12.77 13.49 3.17
C LEU A 63 12.28 12.50 4.25
N SER A 64 11.57 13.01 5.27
CA SER A 64 10.96 12.19 6.32
C SER A 64 9.98 11.16 5.75
N ALA A 65 9.13 11.55 4.79
CA ALA A 65 8.19 10.64 4.14
C ALA A 65 8.90 9.57 3.31
N THR A 66 10.03 9.91 2.66
CA THR A 66 10.86 8.94 1.93
C THR A 66 11.44 7.88 2.88
N PHE A 67 11.96 8.28 4.03
CA PHE A 67 12.36 7.32 5.08
C PHE A 67 11.15 6.58 5.67
N GLY A 68 10.01 7.24 5.77
CA GLY A 68 8.73 6.66 6.18
C GLY A 68 8.27 5.49 5.29
N MET A 69 8.68 5.45 4.01
CA MET A 69 8.42 4.32 3.12
C MET A 69 9.14 3.03 3.56
N LEU A 70 10.27 3.13 4.26
CA LEU A 70 10.92 1.97 4.89
C LEU A 70 10.14 1.52 6.13
N TRP A 71 9.81 2.45 7.01
CA TRP A 71 9.05 2.18 8.22
C TRP A 71 8.38 3.43 8.77
N SER A 72 7.06 3.44 8.87
CA SER A 72 6.28 4.52 9.47
C SER A 72 5.85 4.16 10.89
N PHE A 73 6.56 4.66 11.89
CA PHE A 73 6.20 4.45 13.31
C PHE A 73 4.82 5.05 13.65
N LYS A 74 4.48 6.21 13.05
CA LYS A 74 3.18 6.87 13.21
C LYS A 74 2.06 5.94 12.76
N ASN A 75 2.12 5.47 11.51
CA ASN A 75 1.07 4.64 10.94
C ASN A 75 1.02 3.24 11.57
N TYR A 76 2.17 2.65 11.93
CA TYR A 76 2.22 1.42 12.70
C TYR A 76 1.44 1.55 14.01
N ARG A 77 1.69 2.61 14.79
CA ARG A 77 1.04 2.85 16.08
C ARG A 77 -0.46 3.12 15.89
N ASN A 78 -0.82 3.97 14.95
CA ASN A 78 -2.21 4.35 14.71
C ASN A 78 -3.05 3.14 14.27
N VAL A 79 -2.55 2.34 13.32
CA VAL A 79 -3.25 1.13 12.85
C VAL A 79 -3.37 0.12 13.98
N ARG A 80 -2.32 -0.07 14.77
CA ARG A 80 -2.36 -0.96 15.92
C ARG A 80 -3.41 -0.54 16.96
N GLN A 81 -3.42 0.74 17.34
CA GLN A 81 -4.42 1.29 18.27
C GLN A 81 -5.84 1.15 17.73
N LEU A 82 -6.01 1.38 16.41
CA LEU A 82 -7.31 1.22 15.77
C LEU A 82 -7.78 -0.23 15.79
N ILE A 83 -6.88 -1.20 15.54
CA ILE A 83 -7.20 -2.63 15.65
C ILE A 83 -7.55 -3.01 17.10
N GLU A 84 -6.79 -2.55 18.08
CA GLU A 84 -7.05 -2.82 19.49
C GLU A 84 -8.41 -2.27 19.96
N LYS A 85 -8.79 -1.08 19.47
CA LYS A 85 -10.07 -0.42 19.77
C LYS A 85 -11.24 -1.08 19.07
N GLU A 86 -11.13 -1.25 17.76
CA GLU A 86 -12.25 -1.62 16.89
C GLU A 86 -12.42 -3.13 16.73
N LYS A 87 -11.36 -3.91 16.98
CA LYS A 87 -11.33 -5.39 16.87
C LYS A 87 -11.88 -5.88 15.53
N PRO A 88 -11.32 -5.46 14.39
CA PRO A 88 -11.78 -5.91 13.09
C PRO A 88 -11.47 -7.40 12.89
N ASP A 89 -12.31 -8.08 12.13
CA ASP A 89 -12.12 -9.49 11.74
C ASP A 89 -11.00 -9.61 10.70
N ILE A 90 -10.85 -8.58 9.85
CA ILE A 90 -9.90 -8.55 8.74
C ILE A 90 -9.37 -7.13 8.52
N VAL A 91 -8.11 -7.03 8.08
CA VAL A 91 -7.51 -5.81 7.57
C VAL A 91 -7.40 -5.93 6.06
N HIS A 92 -8.06 -5.06 5.33
CA HIS A 92 -8.04 -5.00 3.87
C HIS A 92 -7.22 -3.80 3.41
N VAL A 93 -6.12 -4.05 2.71
CA VAL A 93 -5.18 -3.01 2.29
C VAL A 93 -5.20 -2.88 0.78
N HIS A 94 -5.40 -1.65 0.30
CA HIS A 94 -5.31 -1.31 -1.13
C HIS A 94 -3.93 -0.72 -1.45
N THR A 95 -3.82 0.59 -1.49
CA THR A 95 -2.56 1.29 -1.76
C THR A 95 -1.95 1.80 -0.46
N PHE A 96 -0.65 1.57 -0.24
CA PHE A 96 0.02 2.02 1.00
C PHE A 96 1.27 2.89 0.76
N PHE A 97 1.75 3.04 -0.46
CA PHE A 97 2.80 4.00 -0.77
C PHE A 97 2.23 5.31 -1.33
N PRO A 98 2.91 6.45 -1.06
CA PRO A 98 4.17 6.62 -0.33
C PRO A 98 4.06 6.87 1.18
N LEU A 99 2.89 7.26 1.72
CA LEU A 99 2.78 7.74 3.10
C LEU A 99 2.58 6.63 4.14
N LEU A 100 1.91 5.57 3.75
CA LEU A 100 1.86 4.33 4.52
C LEU A 100 3.11 3.52 4.22
N SER A 101 3.50 2.58 4.93
CA SER A 101 4.57 1.64 4.61
C SER A 101 4.13 0.23 4.98
N PRO A 102 4.87 -0.82 4.64
CA PRO A 102 4.57 -2.16 5.13
C PRO A 102 4.46 -2.29 6.65
N SER A 103 4.85 -1.27 7.43
CA SER A 103 4.67 -1.24 8.88
C SER A 103 3.22 -1.49 9.32
N ILE A 104 2.22 -1.06 8.52
CA ILE A 104 0.80 -1.31 8.81
C ILE A 104 0.45 -2.80 8.74
N LEU A 105 1.09 -3.53 7.83
CA LEU A 105 0.92 -4.99 7.71
C LEU A 105 1.47 -5.70 8.95
N TYR A 106 2.65 -5.25 9.43
CA TYR A 106 3.21 -5.76 10.68
C TYR A 106 2.34 -5.43 11.90
N ALA A 107 1.69 -4.25 11.91
CA ALA A 107 0.74 -3.89 12.96
C ALA A 107 -0.42 -4.88 13.01
N ALA A 108 -1.05 -5.19 11.87
CA ALA A 108 -2.13 -6.15 11.74
C ALA A 108 -1.69 -7.57 12.18
N LYS A 109 -0.59 -8.07 11.64
CA LYS A 109 -0.07 -9.42 11.98
C LYS A 109 0.28 -9.55 13.45
N LYS A 110 0.90 -8.52 14.06
CA LYS A 110 1.22 -8.53 15.49
C LYS A 110 -0.03 -8.50 16.38
N SER A 111 -1.12 -7.96 15.88
CA SER A 111 -2.43 -7.97 16.55
C SER A 111 -3.25 -9.24 16.26
N GLY A 112 -2.71 -10.20 15.52
CA GLY A 112 -3.37 -11.47 15.21
C GLY A 112 -4.46 -11.40 14.14
N VAL A 113 -4.61 -10.27 13.46
CA VAL A 113 -5.65 -10.06 12.43
C VAL A 113 -5.12 -10.47 11.06
N LYS A 114 -5.96 -11.14 10.26
CA LYS A 114 -5.65 -11.52 8.88
C LYS A 114 -5.60 -10.29 7.98
N VAL A 115 -4.69 -10.33 7.00
CA VAL A 115 -4.47 -9.26 6.04
C VAL A 115 -4.80 -9.74 4.64
N VAL A 116 -5.68 -9.02 3.97
CA VAL A 116 -5.97 -9.14 2.53
C VAL A 116 -5.45 -7.90 1.82
N ALA A 117 -4.94 -8.06 0.60
CA ALA A 117 -4.49 -6.94 -0.21
C ALA A 117 -5.09 -6.98 -1.61
N THR A 118 -5.64 -5.85 -2.06
CA THR A 118 -5.98 -5.63 -3.47
C THR A 118 -4.80 -4.98 -4.17
N LEU A 119 -4.29 -5.64 -5.22
CA LEU A 119 -3.19 -5.12 -6.02
C LEU A 119 -3.70 -4.26 -7.15
N HIS A 120 -3.30 -3.00 -7.17
CA HIS A 120 -3.73 -2.03 -8.17
C HIS A 120 -2.69 -1.81 -9.28
N ASP A 121 -1.44 -2.17 -9.01
CA ASP A 121 -0.32 -1.96 -9.93
C ASP A 121 0.73 -3.09 -9.86
N THR A 122 1.75 -3.00 -10.67
CA THR A 122 2.83 -3.98 -10.77
C THR A 122 3.99 -3.73 -9.79
N ARG A 123 3.79 -2.93 -8.75
CA ARG A 123 4.84 -2.42 -7.85
C ARG A 123 5.68 -3.52 -7.19
N PHE A 124 5.10 -4.67 -6.93
CA PHE A 124 5.82 -5.79 -6.33
C PHE A 124 6.83 -6.47 -7.27
N VAL A 125 6.69 -6.25 -8.57
CA VAL A 125 7.62 -6.76 -9.60
C VAL A 125 8.38 -5.64 -10.30
N CYS A 126 7.75 -4.46 -10.42
CA CYS A 126 8.36 -3.25 -10.99
C CYS A 126 8.19 -2.08 -10.01
N PRO A 127 9.23 -1.64 -9.27
CA PRO A 127 9.11 -0.57 -8.27
C PRO A 127 8.60 0.78 -8.83
N CYS A 128 8.63 0.97 -10.17
CA CYS A 128 8.02 2.12 -10.83
C CYS A 128 6.52 1.97 -11.07
N SER A 129 5.93 0.80 -10.75
CA SER A 129 4.51 0.47 -10.86
C SER A 129 3.92 0.33 -12.27
N THR A 130 4.64 0.67 -13.32
CA THR A 130 4.09 0.71 -14.68
C THR A 130 4.41 -0.50 -15.53
N SER A 131 5.50 -1.22 -15.23
CA SER A 131 6.09 -2.25 -16.11
C SER A 131 6.31 -1.77 -17.54
N LEU A 132 6.56 -0.46 -17.71
CA LEU A 132 6.81 0.18 -19.01
C LEU A 132 8.16 0.90 -19.00
N ARG A 133 8.80 0.95 -20.17
CA ARG A 133 9.96 1.77 -20.48
C ARG A 133 9.72 2.49 -21.80
N GLY A 134 9.39 3.78 -21.72
CA GLY A 134 8.78 4.48 -22.85
C GLY A 134 7.40 3.86 -23.14
N THR A 135 7.22 3.39 -24.37
CA THR A 135 5.98 2.72 -24.83
C THR A 135 6.05 1.19 -24.81
N GLU A 136 7.20 0.60 -24.46
CA GLU A 136 7.42 -0.84 -24.52
C GLU A 136 7.23 -1.49 -23.15
N LEU A 137 6.72 -2.72 -23.13
CA LEU A 137 6.64 -3.55 -21.93
C LEU A 137 8.06 -3.86 -21.44
N CYS A 138 8.25 -3.73 -20.13
CA CYS A 138 9.54 -3.94 -19.48
C CYS A 138 9.41 -4.89 -18.29
N ASN A 139 10.15 -5.99 -18.32
CA ASN A 139 10.22 -6.96 -17.23
C ASN A 139 11.63 -7.09 -16.63
N GLU A 140 12.46 -6.08 -16.75
CA GLU A 140 13.86 -6.09 -16.29
C GLU A 140 13.99 -6.33 -14.78
N CYS A 141 12.99 -5.94 -13.99
CA CYS A 141 12.99 -6.07 -12.53
C CYS A 141 12.23 -7.30 -12.02
N GLY A 142 11.60 -8.08 -12.90
CA GLY A 142 10.70 -9.18 -12.54
C GLY A 142 11.36 -10.28 -11.70
N ASP A 143 12.67 -10.48 -11.82
CA ASP A 143 13.46 -11.40 -11.00
C ASP A 143 13.85 -10.80 -9.62
N GLY A 144 13.42 -9.57 -9.34
CA GLY A 144 13.71 -8.82 -8.11
C GLY A 144 15.04 -8.10 -8.09
N LYS A 145 15.72 -8.00 -9.22
CA LYS A 145 16.93 -7.21 -9.37
C LYS A 145 16.59 -5.73 -9.60
N TYR A 146 15.94 -5.11 -8.63
CA TYR A 146 15.40 -3.75 -8.70
C TYR A 146 16.45 -2.67 -8.94
N TYR A 147 17.76 -2.95 -8.66
CA TYR A 147 18.85 -2.03 -9.00
C TYR A 147 18.93 -1.70 -10.50
N ARG A 148 18.39 -2.56 -11.38
CA ARG A 148 18.36 -2.31 -12.82
C ARG A 148 17.58 -1.05 -13.19
N MET A 149 16.59 -0.65 -12.40
CA MET A 149 15.86 0.60 -12.62
C MET A 149 16.78 1.83 -12.54
N CYS A 150 17.91 1.76 -11.81
CA CYS A 150 18.85 2.86 -11.68
C CYS A 150 19.57 3.13 -13.01
N LYS A 151 19.84 2.09 -13.79
CA LYS A 151 20.49 2.21 -15.12
C LYS A 151 19.66 3.10 -16.03
N TYR A 152 18.36 2.97 -15.99
CA TYR A 152 17.41 3.63 -16.89
C TYR A 152 16.79 4.90 -16.29
N GLY A 153 17.02 5.19 -15.01
CA GLY A 153 16.37 6.33 -14.34
C GLY A 153 14.85 6.21 -14.29
N CYS A 154 14.32 4.99 -14.13
CA CYS A 154 12.88 4.71 -14.30
C CYS A 154 11.97 5.53 -13.39
N PHE A 155 12.42 5.95 -12.21
CA PHE A 155 11.60 6.77 -11.32
C PHE A 155 11.87 8.26 -11.55
N LYS A 156 10.85 8.98 -12.00
CA LYS A 156 10.89 10.43 -12.31
C LYS A 156 12.08 10.84 -13.20
N ASN A 157 12.48 9.98 -14.10
CA ASN A 157 13.61 10.18 -15.03
C ASN A 157 14.93 10.56 -14.32
N SER A 158 15.14 10.03 -13.10
CA SER A 158 16.29 10.34 -12.25
C SER A 158 16.96 9.08 -11.72
N LYS A 159 18.25 8.93 -12.00
CA LYS A 159 19.04 7.79 -11.51
C LYS A 159 19.13 7.78 -9.98
N LEU A 160 19.28 8.95 -9.36
CA LEU A 160 19.34 9.08 -7.89
C LEU A 160 18.01 8.71 -7.23
N GLN A 161 16.91 9.21 -7.75
CA GLN A 161 15.58 8.85 -7.20
C GLN A 161 15.24 7.37 -7.46
N SER A 162 15.63 6.83 -8.61
CA SER A 162 15.53 5.40 -8.90
C SER A 162 16.34 4.56 -7.93
N PHE A 163 17.55 4.99 -7.56
CA PHE A 163 18.37 4.31 -6.56
C PHE A 163 17.71 4.29 -5.19
N ILE A 164 17.13 5.40 -4.75
CA ILE A 164 16.40 5.47 -3.47
C ILE A 164 15.22 4.50 -3.48
N VAL A 165 14.39 4.54 -4.51
CA VAL A 165 13.21 3.65 -4.62
C VAL A 165 13.65 2.19 -4.72
N ALA A 166 14.65 1.87 -5.54
CA ALA A 166 15.19 0.51 -5.63
C ALA A 166 15.66 -0.02 -4.27
N SER A 167 16.37 0.80 -3.50
CA SER A 167 16.88 0.43 -2.17
C SER A 167 15.73 0.11 -1.19
N ILE A 168 14.65 0.89 -1.22
CA ILE A 168 13.44 0.66 -0.40
C ILE A 168 12.82 -0.70 -0.76
N PHE A 169 12.64 -0.98 -2.05
CA PHE A 169 12.02 -2.23 -2.49
C PHE A 169 12.93 -3.44 -2.28
N ILE A 170 14.25 -3.30 -2.45
CA ILE A 170 15.24 -4.34 -2.10
C ILE A 170 15.16 -4.67 -0.60
N TYR A 171 15.12 -3.65 0.27
CA TYR A 171 14.97 -3.83 1.70
C TYR A 171 13.69 -4.63 2.04
N HIS A 172 12.54 -4.23 1.50
CA HIS A 172 11.28 -4.93 1.75
C HIS A 172 11.25 -6.35 1.17
N ARG A 173 11.94 -6.57 0.04
CA ARG A 173 12.08 -7.91 -0.54
C ARG A 173 12.92 -8.82 0.37
N ILE A 174 14.08 -8.35 0.86
CA ILE A 174 14.93 -9.11 1.79
C ILE A 174 14.17 -9.43 3.07
N ARG A 175 13.44 -8.45 3.61
CA ARG A 175 12.60 -8.61 4.80
C ARG A 175 11.35 -9.45 4.56
N LYS A 176 11.03 -9.78 3.31
CA LYS A 176 9.78 -10.45 2.90
C LYS A 176 8.52 -9.74 3.41
N SER A 177 8.59 -8.39 3.47
CA SER A 177 7.57 -7.55 4.12
C SER A 177 6.19 -7.70 3.50
N PHE A 178 6.10 -7.98 2.21
CA PHE A 178 4.84 -8.23 1.51
C PHE A 178 4.43 -9.70 1.64
N TYR A 179 5.30 -10.63 1.27
CA TYR A 179 5.00 -12.06 1.17
C TYR A 179 4.66 -12.75 2.50
N LYS A 180 5.19 -12.24 3.64
CA LYS A 180 4.94 -12.85 4.95
C LYS A 180 3.82 -12.17 5.74
N GLN A 181 3.48 -10.93 5.39
CA GLN A 181 2.55 -10.14 6.17
C GLN A 181 1.15 -10.10 5.55
N ILE A 182 1.01 -10.48 4.29
CA ILE A 182 -0.27 -10.55 3.58
C ILE A 182 -0.68 -12.03 3.51
N ASP A 183 -1.90 -12.32 3.92
CA ASP A 183 -2.43 -13.70 3.93
C ASP A 183 -3.07 -14.06 2.59
N HIS A 184 -3.74 -13.09 1.92
CA HIS A 184 -4.40 -13.25 0.61
C HIS A 184 -4.25 -12.00 -0.26
N TYR A 185 -4.24 -12.21 -1.60
CA TYR A 185 -4.20 -11.16 -2.60
C TYR A 185 -5.44 -11.23 -3.47
#